data_72dacb25dbc5043fd7db32c25c079443
#
_entry.id   72dacb25dbc5043fd7db32c25c079443
#
_cell.length_a   1.000
_cell.length_b   1.000
_cell.length_c   1.000
_cell.angle_alpha   90.00
_cell.angle_beta   90.00
_cell.angle_gamma   90.00
#
_symmetry.space_group_name_H-M   'P 1'
#
loop_
_entity.id
_entity.type
_entity.pdbx_description
1 polymer ?
#
loop_
_entity_poly.entity_id
_entity_poly.type
_entity_poly.pdbx_seq_one_letter_code
_entity_poly.pdbx_strand_id
1 'polypeptide(L)'
;METIVRDAINSDKFSVLSFCKDTFSWGDYIQNVWDYWLSEGNLLVIEKQYPVGVCHAFFSKNQVWIEGIRINSNFRRQGFASDLVRHIELLAQEKQILSSFMLIDTENLPSLSMAKSLNYHIFQTWNFYSLSPQINNSHKIQFGNVLNSTATHYVKSWRWLVLDEETLLSLSVQNKIIFSGKFDDVSTAIITDSEHFDKTLIVTLFSGSQNNTLDLVSYIQNYSAENNYKKIQILTKEKLPFLHTLEHKITFTLMQKFLR
;
A
#
# COMPACT_ATOMS: atom_id res chain seq x y z
N MET A 1 -12.63 -4.49 -33.01
CA MET A 1 -13.01 -3.26 -32.27
C MET A 1 -11.79 -2.77 -31.54
N GLU A 2 -11.54 -1.50 -31.67
CA GLU A 2 -10.39 -0.83 -31.03
C GLU A 2 -10.61 -0.79 -29.52
N THR A 3 -9.54 -0.93 -28.77
CA THR A 3 -9.56 -0.87 -27.29
C THR A 3 -8.97 0.48 -26.89
N ILE A 4 -9.67 1.20 -26.01
CA ILE A 4 -9.28 2.55 -25.58
C ILE A 4 -9.05 2.56 -24.07
N VAL A 5 -7.92 3.16 -23.63
CA VAL A 5 -7.71 3.51 -22.23
C VAL A 5 -8.08 4.98 -22.05
N ARG A 6 -8.93 5.26 -21.08
CA ARG A 6 -9.40 6.64 -20.78
C ARG A 6 -9.65 6.82 -19.28
N ASP A 7 -9.77 8.06 -18.87
CA ASP A 7 -10.25 8.36 -17.52
C ASP A 7 -11.65 7.79 -17.29
N ALA A 8 -11.84 7.27 -16.07
CA ALA A 8 -13.13 6.80 -15.62
C ALA A 8 -14.09 7.98 -15.35
N ILE A 9 -15.37 7.76 -15.58
CA ILE A 9 -16.45 8.69 -15.26
C ILE A 9 -17.47 8.01 -14.33
N ASN A 10 -18.33 8.79 -13.70
CA ASN A 10 -19.33 8.27 -12.75
C ASN A 10 -20.19 7.15 -13.32
N SER A 11 -20.57 7.21 -14.61
CA SER A 11 -21.39 6.20 -15.26
C SER A 11 -20.68 4.84 -15.40
N ASP A 12 -19.34 4.77 -15.31
CA ASP A 12 -18.60 3.52 -15.40
C ASP A 12 -18.70 2.69 -14.12
N LYS A 13 -19.01 3.34 -12.98
CA LYS A 13 -19.02 2.73 -11.64
C LYS A 13 -19.78 1.41 -11.61
N PHE A 14 -21.01 1.41 -12.10
CA PHE A 14 -21.86 0.21 -12.08
C PHE A 14 -21.24 -0.94 -12.86
N SER A 15 -20.78 -0.68 -14.08
CA SER A 15 -20.15 -1.69 -14.95
C SER A 15 -18.89 -2.25 -14.31
N VAL A 16 -18.01 -1.40 -13.78
CA VAL A 16 -16.77 -1.81 -13.13
C VAL A 16 -17.03 -2.62 -11.88
N LEU A 17 -17.88 -2.13 -10.97
CA LEU A 17 -18.18 -2.85 -9.74
C LEU A 17 -18.83 -4.20 -9.98
N SER A 18 -19.58 -4.35 -11.07
CA SER A 18 -20.23 -5.63 -11.41
C SER A 18 -19.23 -6.75 -11.65
N PHE A 19 -18.10 -6.49 -12.32
CA PHE A 19 -17.08 -7.51 -12.55
C PHE A 19 -16.00 -7.58 -11.43
N CYS A 20 -15.98 -6.62 -10.50
CA CYS A 20 -15.11 -6.67 -9.35
C CYS A 20 -15.65 -7.55 -8.21
N LYS A 21 -16.96 -7.77 -8.13
CA LYS A 21 -17.64 -8.45 -7.02
C LYS A 21 -16.96 -9.73 -6.54
N ASP A 22 -16.51 -10.56 -7.47
CA ASP A 22 -16.02 -11.90 -7.20
C ASP A 22 -14.48 -11.98 -7.35
N THR A 23 -13.79 -10.86 -7.16
CA THR A 23 -12.32 -10.85 -7.27
C THR A 23 -11.68 -11.67 -6.14
N PHE A 24 -12.18 -11.54 -4.92
CA PHE A 24 -11.74 -12.28 -3.74
C PHE A 24 -12.92 -12.96 -3.07
N SER A 25 -12.67 -13.98 -2.26
CA SER A 25 -13.72 -14.69 -1.50
C SER A 25 -14.50 -13.79 -0.52
N TRP A 26 -13.90 -12.66 -0.12
CA TRP A 26 -14.51 -11.66 0.76
C TRP A 26 -15.10 -10.45 0.00
N GLY A 27 -15.11 -10.46 -1.33
CA GLY A 27 -15.54 -9.35 -2.17
C GLY A 27 -14.38 -8.57 -2.79
N ASP A 28 -14.55 -7.27 -2.96
CA ASP A 28 -13.49 -6.38 -3.46
C ASP A 28 -13.60 -4.99 -2.80
N TYR A 29 -12.46 -4.35 -2.54
CA TYR A 29 -12.40 -3.04 -1.92
C TYR A 29 -12.65 -1.87 -2.91
N ILE A 30 -12.66 -2.12 -4.22
CA ILE A 30 -12.86 -1.08 -5.25
C ILE A 30 -14.14 -0.26 -4.99
N GLN A 31 -15.20 -0.89 -4.51
CA GLN A 31 -16.43 -0.18 -4.14
C GLN A 31 -16.19 0.89 -3.06
N ASN A 32 -15.33 0.61 -2.09
CA ASN A 32 -15.06 1.51 -0.96
C ASN A 32 -14.17 2.70 -1.35
N VAL A 33 -13.34 2.53 -2.38
CA VAL A 33 -12.36 3.53 -2.82
C VAL A 33 -12.75 4.26 -4.11
N TRP A 34 -13.78 3.81 -4.80
CA TRP A 34 -14.17 4.34 -6.12
C TRP A 34 -14.32 5.84 -6.15
N ASP A 35 -15.18 6.40 -5.27
CA ASP A 35 -15.49 7.83 -5.28
C ASP A 35 -14.27 8.67 -4.85
N TYR A 36 -13.46 8.15 -3.94
CA TYR A 36 -12.20 8.76 -3.54
C TYR A 36 -11.21 8.79 -4.72
N TRP A 37 -10.94 7.66 -5.36
CA TRP A 37 -10.04 7.59 -6.51
C TRP A 37 -10.53 8.42 -7.71
N LEU A 38 -11.84 8.46 -7.93
CA LEU A 38 -12.40 9.29 -8.99
C LEU A 38 -12.13 10.79 -8.72
N SER A 39 -12.23 11.22 -7.46
CA SER A 39 -11.96 12.61 -7.05
C SER A 39 -10.45 12.92 -7.00
N GLU A 40 -9.61 11.93 -6.66
CA GLU A 40 -8.15 12.07 -6.65
C GLU A 40 -7.60 12.16 -8.08
N GLY A 41 -8.32 11.61 -9.04
CA GLY A 41 -7.94 11.58 -10.46
C GLY A 41 -7.12 10.35 -10.85
N ASN A 42 -6.88 10.21 -12.16
CA ASN A 42 -6.14 9.10 -12.74
C ASN A 42 -6.73 7.70 -12.42
N LEU A 43 -8.03 7.64 -12.17
CA LEU A 43 -8.78 6.39 -12.23
C LEU A 43 -9.08 6.10 -13.70
N LEU A 44 -8.50 5.04 -14.22
CA LEU A 44 -8.55 4.68 -15.63
C LEU A 44 -9.43 3.46 -15.86
N VAL A 45 -10.12 3.44 -16.97
CA VAL A 45 -10.79 2.25 -17.51
C VAL A 45 -10.23 1.89 -18.87
N ILE A 46 -10.19 0.59 -19.15
CA ILE A 46 -9.99 0.09 -20.51
C ILE A 46 -11.34 -0.36 -21.05
N GLU A 47 -11.69 0.17 -22.21
CA GLU A 47 -13.00 0.04 -22.82
C GLU A 47 -12.92 -0.64 -24.18
N LYS A 48 -13.93 -1.46 -24.50
CA LYS A 48 -14.26 -1.95 -25.83
C LYS A 48 -15.56 -1.33 -26.33
N GLN A 49 -16.69 -1.82 -25.86
CA GLN A 49 -18.04 -1.22 -25.99
C GLN A 49 -18.52 -0.69 -24.64
N TYR A 50 -17.90 -1.18 -23.57
CA TYR A 50 -18.11 -0.83 -22.17
C TYR A 50 -16.82 -1.11 -21.40
N PRO A 51 -16.66 -0.58 -20.19
CA PRO A 51 -15.49 -0.85 -19.37
C PRO A 51 -15.29 -2.34 -19.11
N VAL A 52 -14.11 -2.86 -19.45
CA VAL A 52 -13.70 -4.27 -19.27
C VAL A 52 -12.52 -4.41 -18.29
N GLY A 53 -11.95 -3.30 -17.86
CA GLY A 53 -10.92 -3.26 -16.83
C GLY A 53 -10.82 -1.88 -16.20
N VAL A 54 -10.20 -1.82 -15.04
CA VAL A 54 -9.98 -0.61 -14.26
C VAL A 54 -8.59 -0.64 -13.63
N CYS A 55 -8.01 0.53 -13.40
CA CYS A 55 -6.77 0.73 -12.68
C CYS A 55 -6.73 2.15 -12.13
N HIS A 56 -6.07 2.36 -10.99
CA HIS A 56 -5.81 3.68 -10.45
C HIS A 56 -4.31 3.96 -10.38
N ALA A 57 -3.93 5.24 -10.61
CA ALA A 57 -2.56 5.71 -10.50
C ALA A 57 -2.47 6.91 -9.57
N PHE A 58 -1.62 6.80 -8.54
CA PHE A 58 -1.31 7.89 -7.62
C PHE A 58 0.10 8.42 -7.88
N PHE A 59 0.19 9.72 -8.19
CA PHE A 59 1.47 10.39 -8.43
C PHE A 59 1.95 11.10 -7.16
N SER A 60 3.17 10.81 -6.74
CA SER A 60 3.77 11.43 -5.57
C SER A 60 5.26 11.64 -5.76
N LYS A 61 5.71 12.90 -5.71
CA LYS A 61 7.12 13.25 -5.93
C LYS A 61 7.65 12.63 -7.24
N ASN A 62 8.67 11.79 -7.15
CA ASN A 62 9.32 11.15 -8.31
C ASN A 62 8.81 9.72 -8.57
N GLN A 63 7.64 9.37 -8.05
CA GLN A 63 7.07 8.03 -8.24
C GLN A 63 5.61 8.06 -8.67
N VAL A 64 5.19 7.03 -9.42
CA VAL A 64 3.80 6.66 -9.62
C VAL A 64 3.52 5.33 -8.94
N TRP A 65 2.44 5.28 -8.19
CA TRP A 65 1.89 4.10 -7.53
C TRP A 65 0.73 3.57 -8.33
N ILE A 66 0.82 2.33 -8.82
CA ILE A 66 -0.23 1.67 -9.61
C ILE A 66 -0.97 0.68 -8.72
N GLU A 67 -2.28 0.85 -8.62
CA GLU A 67 -3.12 0.05 -7.73
C GLU A 67 -4.46 -0.30 -8.35
N GLY A 68 -5.16 -1.30 -7.76
CA GLY A 68 -6.52 -1.63 -8.13
C GLY A 68 -6.72 -2.18 -9.52
N ILE A 69 -5.71 -2.79 -10.15
CA ILE A 69 -5.87 -3.39 -11.47
C ILE A 69 -6.89 -4.52 -11.41
N ARG A 70 -8.01 -4.38 -12.12
CA ARG A 70 -9.04 -5.42 -12.28
C ARG A 70 -9.41 -5.55 -13.73
N ILE A 71 -9.45 -6.79 -14.23
CA ILE A 71 -9.94 -7.10 -15.57
C ILE A 71 -11.11 -8.06 -15.43
N ASN A 72 -12.21 -7.74 -16.09
CA ASN A 72 -13.38 -8.61 -16.20
C ASN A 72 -12.94 -10.01 -16.64
N SER A 73 -13.41 -11.04 -15.93
CA SER A 73 -12.99 -12.44 -16.14
C SER A 73 -13.09 -12.90 -17.59
N ASN A 74 -14.12 -12.46 -18.32
CA ASN A 74 -14.36 -12.81 -19.72
C ASN A 74 -13.34 -12.16 -20.69
N PHE A 75 -12.57 -11.18 -20.22
CA PHE A 75 -11.61 -10.42 -21.01
C PHE A 75 -10.17 -10.57 -20.54
N ARG A 76 -9.90 -11.51 -19.60
CA ARG A 76 -8.54 -11.80 -19.15
C ARG A 76 -7.68 -12.43 -20.25
N ARG A 77 -6.37 -12.38 -20.08
CA ARG A 77 -5.35 -12.97 -20.99
C ARG A 77 -5.33 -12.35 -22.38
N GLN A 78 -5.85 -11.13 -22.54
CA GLN A 78 -5.85 -10.34 -23.78
C GLN A 78 -4.90 -9.13 -23.74
N GLY A 79 -4.06 -9.01 -22.71
CA GLY A 79 -3.10 -7.91 -22.57
C GLY A 79 -3.62 -6.65 -21.87
N PHE A 80 -4.91 -6.53 -21.58
CA PHE A 80 -5.55 -5.31 -21.07
C PHE A 80 -4.96 -4.75 -19.76
N ALA A 81 -4.54 -5.60 -18.83
CA ALA A 81 -3.85 -5.14 -17.65
C ALA A 81 -2.50 -4.47 -18.01
N SER A 82 -1.79 -5.04 -18.97
CA SER A 82 -0.53 -4.45 -19.45
C SER A 82 -0.75 -3.14 -20.19
N ASP A 83 -1.86 -3.01 -20.92
CA ASP A 83 -2.16 -1.78 -21.66
C ASP A 83 -2.52 -0.63 -20.69
N LEU A 84 -3.28 -0.92 -19.61
CA LEU A 84 -3.51 0.03 -18.52
C LEU A 84 -2.19 0.49 -17.88
N VAL A 85 -1.29 -0.43 -17.55
CA VAL A 85 0.01 -0.11 -16.94
C VAL A 85 0.85 0.73 -17.89
N ARG A 86 0.96 0.37 -19.19
CA ARG A 86 1.71 1.13 -20.19
C ARG A 86 1.16 2.56 -20.36
N HIS A 87 -0.16 2.71 -20.33
CA HIS A 87 -0.78 4.03 -20.40
C HIS A 87 -0.38 4.90 -19.20
N ILE A 88 -0.38 4.34 -17.99
CA ILE A 88 0.09 5.04 -16.78
C ILE A 88 1.57 5.38 -16.89
N GLU A 89 2.40 4.49 -17.43
CA GLU A 89 3.84 4.74 -17.65
C GLU A 89 4.06 5.91 -18.61
N LEU A 90 3.27 6.02 -19.68
CA LEU A 90 3.32 7.17 -20.59
C LEU A 90 2.95 8.47 -19.88
N LEU A 91 1.85 8.49 -19.12
CA LEU A 91 1.47 9.66 -18.30
C LEU A 91 2.55 10.02 -17.27
N ALA A 92 3.21 9.03 -16.70
CA ALA A 92 4.31 9.23 -15.76
C ALA A 92 5.54 9.84 -16.44
N GLN A 93 5.88 9.40 -17.65
CA GLN A 93 6.98 9.97 -18.45
C GLN A 93 6.71 11.41 -18.84
N GLU A 94 5.49 11.75 -19.26
CA GLU A 94 5.07 13.14 -19.55
C GLU A 94 5.22 14.04 -18.31
N LYS A 95 5.00 13.50 -17.12
CA LYS A 95 5.18 14.20 -15.84
C LYS A 95 6.63 14.12 -15.30
N GLN A 96 7.56 13.55 -16.06
CA GLN A 96 8.98 13.36 -15.68
C GLN A 96 9.14 12.53 -14.38
N ILE A 97 8.24 11.62 -14.13
CA ILE A 97 8.30 10.68 -13.00
C ILE A 97 9.37 9.62 -13.28
N LEU A 98 10.21 9.36 -12.29
CA LEU A 98 11.40 8.51 -12.47
C LEU A 98 11.14 7.03 -12.20
N SER A 99 10.13 6.70 -11.39
CA SER A 99 9.87 5.31 -10.99
C SER A 99 8.39 4.98 -10.86
N SER A 100 8.06 3.75 -11.21
CA SER A 100 6.72 3.18 -11.05
C SER A 100 6.76 2.02 -10.08
N PHE A 101 5.75 1.94 -9.21
CA PHE A 101 5.61 0.91 -8.19
C PHE A 101 4.24 0.25 -8.23
N MET A 102 4.20 -1.03 -7.87
CA MET A 102 3.00 -1.79 -7.60
C MET A 102 3.24 -2.83 -6.51
N LEU A 103 2.22 -3.08 -5.69
CA LEU A 103 2.25 -4.11 -4.66
C LEU A 103 1.46 -5.33 -5.14
N ILE A 104 2.08 -6.50 -5.13
CA ILE A 104 1.48 -7.73 -5.62
C ILE A 104 1.63 -8.82 -4.56
N ASP A 105 0.53 -9.52 -4.25
CA ASP A 105 0.56 -10.72 -3.42
C ASP A 105 1.54 -11.75 -4.00
N THR A 106 2.40 -12.33 -3.16
CA THR A 106 3.39 -13.33 -3.59
C THR A 106 2.77 -14.59 -4.20
N GLU A 107 1.50 -14.86 -3.91
CA GLU A 107 0.75 -15.98 -4.49
C GLU A 107 0.03 -15.60 -5.80
N ASN A 108 -0.05 -14.34 -6.14
CA ASN A 108 -0.69 -13.87 -7.38
C ASN A 108 0.28 -13.98 -8.58
N LEU A 109 0.59 -15.22 -8.96
CA LEU A 109 1.52 -15.51 -10.06
C LEU A 109 1.16 -14.84 -11.39
N PRO A 110 -0.13 -14.74 -11.80
CA PRO A 110 -0.49 -14.04 -13.03
C PRO A 110 -0.09 -12.54 -13.02
N SER A 111 -0.34 -11.84 -11.91
CA SER A 111 0.04 -10.41 -11.78
C SER A 111 1.56 -10.23 -11.69
N LEU A 112 2.27 -11.11 -10.98
CA LEU A 112 3.73 -11.12 -10.95
C LEU A 112 4.33 -11.36 -12.34
N SER A 113 3.77 -12.30 -13.11
CA SER A 113 4.21 -12.57 -14.49
C SER A 113 3.97 -11.36 -15.40
N MET A 114 2.80 -10.70 -15.29
CA MET A 114 2.49 -9.47 -16.02
C MET A 114 3.48 -8.37 -15.68
N ALA A 115 3.72 -8.09 -14.40
CA ALA A 115 4.67 -7.07 -13.98
C ALA A 115 6.08 -7.34 -14.51
N LYS A 116 6.58 -8.59 -14.42
CA LYS A 116 7.89 -8.98 -14.97
C LYS A 116 7.95 -8.79 -16.49
N SER A 117 6.88 -9.11 -17.23
CA SER A 117 6.83 -8.92 -18.68
C SER A 117 6.86 -7.44 -19.09
N LEU A 118 6.52 -6.53 -18.18
CA LEU A 118 6.62 -5.08 -18.34
C LEU A 118 7.94 -4.50 -17.79
N ASN A 119 8.92 -5.36 -17.47
CA ASN A 119 10.22 -5.01 -16.91
C ASN A 119 10.19 -4.44 -15.49
N TYR A 120 9.17 -4.77 -14.70
CA TYR A 120 9.23 -4.57 -13.26
C TYR A 120 10.10 -5.65 -12.61
N HIS A 121 10.89 -5.24 -11.64
CA HIS A 121 11.70 -6.14 -10.82
C HIS A 121 11.28 -6.09 -9.35
N ILE A 122 11.63 -7.09 -8.60
CA ILE A 122 11.38 -7.14 -7.16
C ILE A 122 12.28 -6.12 -6.49
N PHE A 123 11.67 -5.13 -5.81
CA PHE A 123 12.38 -4.14 -5.02
C PHE A 123 12.48 -4.57 -3.55
N GLN A 124 11.36 -4.97 -2.95
CA GLN A 124 11.28 -5.40 -1.55
C GLN A 124 10.17 -6.43 -1.37
N THR A 125 10.24 -7.18 -0.25
CA THR A 125 9.15 -8.04 0.21
C THR A 125 8.61 -7.50 1.52
N TRP A 126 7.29 -7.47 1.67
CA TRP A 126 6.60 -6.93 2.82
C TRP A 126 5.57 -7.91 3.38
N ASN A 127 5.51 -8.01 4.69
CA ASN A 127 4.53 -8.83 5.40
C ASN A 127 3.44 -7.91 5.97
N PHE A 128 2.21 -8.32 5.81
CA PHE A 128 1.05 -7.69 6.43
C PHE A 128 0.58 -8.52 7.61
N TYR A 129 0.49 -7.87 8.76
CA TYR A 129 -0.07 -8.45 9.98
C TYR A 129 -1.28 -7.63 10.44
N SER A 130 -2.29 -8.33 10.97
CA SER A 130 -3.40 -7.73 11.68
C SER A 130 -3.15 -7.79 13.18
N LEU A 131 -3.52 -6.73 13.89
CA LEU A 131 -3.41 -6.63 15.34
C LEU A 131 -4.67 -5.97 15.90
N SER A 132 -5.15 -6.45 17.03
CA SER A 132 -6.29 -5.84 17.74
C SER A 132 -5.82 -4.77 18.71
N PRO A 133 -6.52 -3.62 18.82
CA PRO A 133 -6.32 -2.67 19.91
C PRO A 133 -6.51 -3.32 21.26
N GLN A 134 -5.65 -3.00 22.22
CA GLN A 134 -5.70 -3.54 23.57
C GLN A 134 -5.01 -2.59 24.55
N ILE A 135 -5.56 -2.38 25.73
CA ILE A 135 -4.90 -1.63 26.80
C ILE A 135 -3.75 -2.45 27.37
N ASN A 136 -2.56 -1.90 27.35
CA ASN A 136 -1.33 -2.48 27.88
C ASN A 136 -0.65 -1.51 28.84
N ASN A 137 -0.09 -2.00 29.93
CA ASN A 137 0.42 -1.17 31.03
C ASN A 137 1.93 -0.88 31.00
N SER A 138 2.67 -1.41 30.04
CA SER A 138 4.13 -1.29 30.02
C SER A 138 4.67 -1.17 28.60
N HIS A 139 5.21 0.01 28.30
CA HIS A 139 5.97 0.25 27.05
C HIS A 139 6.98 1.38 27.27
N LYS A 140 8.13 1.25 26.64
CA LYS A 140 9.19 2.26 26.67
C LYS A 140 9.40 2.78 25.26
N ILE A 141 8.73 3.87 24.94
CA ILE A 141 8.86 4.50 23.61
C ILE A 141 9.28 5.97 23.72
N GLN A 142 9.79 6.47 22.62
CA GLN A 142 10.13 7.88 22.41
C GLN A 142 9.53 8.35 21.09
N PHE A 143 9.29 9.66 20.98
CA PHE A 143 8.88 10.31 19.75
C PHE A 143 10.08 11.03 19.13
N GLY A 144 10.17 11.06 17.81
CA GLY A 144 11.23 11.79 17.11
C GLY A 144 11.54 11.22 15.74
N ASN A 145 12.60 11.73 15.13
CA ASN A 145 13.03 11.34 13.78
C ASN A 145 14.11 10.25 13.77
N VAL A 146 14.17 9.43 14.80
CA VAL A 146 15.10 8.31 14.84
C VAL A 146 14.53 7.17 14.01
N LEU A 147 15.23 6.81 12.93
CA LEU A 147 14.85 5.74 12.03
C LEU A 147 15.85 4.58 12.11
N ASN A 148 15.30 3.39 11.94
CA ASN A 148 16.11 2.23 11.60
C ASN A 148 16.79 2.46 10.23
N SER A 149 18.05 2.07 10.09
CA SER A 149 18.86 2.28 8.87
C SER A 149 18.27 1.66 7.58
N THR A 150 17.32 0.73 7.71
CA THR A 150 16.65 0.09 6.58
C THR A 150 15.39 0.83 6.10
N ALA A 151 14.99 1.89 6.80
CA ALA A 151 13.78 2.66 6.51
C ALA A 151 13.98 3.58 5.31
N THR A 152 13.46 3.20 4.16
CA THR A 152 13.50 3.98 2.92
C THR A 152 12.13 4.44 2.45
N HIS A 153 11.08 3.74 2.85
CA HIS A 153 9.69 4.00 2.51
C HIS A 153 8.81 3.79 3.74
N TYR A 154 7.67 4.48 3.77
CA TYR A 154 6.60 4.26 4.73
C TYR A 154 5.28 4.04 4.01
N VAL A 155 4.31 3.48 4.71
CA VAL A 155 3.00 3.19 4.15
C VAL A 155 1.98 4.21 4.62
N LYS A 156 1.32 4.86 3.66
CA LYS A 156 0.13 5.67 3.90
C LYS A 156 -0.95 5.19 2.94
N SER A 157 -2.11 4.82 3.48
CA SER A 157 -3.26 4.32 2.70
C SER A 157 -2.91 3.21 1.70
N TRP A 158 -2.08 2.25 2.13
CA TRP A 158 -1.58 1.13 1.33
C TRP A 158 -0.67 1.52 0.14
N ARG A 159 -0.09 2.72 0.18
CA ARG A 159 0.91 3.21 -0.78
C ARG A 159 2.27 3.33 -0.09
N TRP A 160 3.32 2.84 -0.73
CA TRP A 160 4.70 2.92 -0.25
C TRP A 160 5.31 4.23 -0.75
N LEU A 161 5.43 5.19 0.13
CA LEU A 161 5.92 6.53 -0.15
C LEU A 161 7.35 6.68 0.35
N VAL A 162 8.15 7.47 -0.38
CA VAL A 162 9.57 7.72 -0.03
C VAL A 162 9.66 8.50 1.28
N LEU A 163 10.60 8.08 2.14
CA LEU A 163 11.01 8.77 3.36
C LEU A 163 12.21 9.68 3.04
N ASP A 164 11.94 10.84 2.45
CA ASP A 164 12.93 11.90 2.33
C ASP A 164 12.94 12.83 3.56
N GLU A 165 13.90 13.76 3.62
CA GLU A 165 14.08 14.68 4.76
C GLU A 165 12.82 15.50 5.05
N GLU A 166 12.14 16.01 4.03
CA GLU A 166 10.92 16.80 4.16
C GLU A 166 9.78 15.96 4.79
N THR A 167 9.59 14.73 4.28
CA THR A 167 8.60 13.79 4.81
C THR A 167 8.91 13.41 6.26
N LEU A 168 10.17 13.13 6.57
CA LEU A 168 10.60 12.79 7.91
C LEU A 168 10.35 13.94 8.90
N LEU A 169 10.69 15.16 8.51
CA LEU A 169 10.43 16.33 9.34
C LEU A 169 8.92 16.50 9.59
N SER A 170 8.11 16.41 8.56
CA SER A 170 6.65 16.50 8.65
C SER A 170 6.06 15.45 9.57
N LEU A 171 6.44 14.18 9.42
CA LEU A 171 5.98 13.08 10.27
C LEU A 171 6.43 13.24 11.73
N SER A 172 7.66 13.70 11.94
CA SER A 172 8.21 13.94 13.28
C SER A 172 7.47 15.05 14.02
N VAL A 173 7.22 16.18 13.37
CA VAL A 173 6.46 17.31 13.95
C VAL A 173 5.03 16.89 14.32
N GLN A 174 4.44 15.94 13.58
CA GLN A 174 3.12 15.38 13.86
C GLN A 174 3.14 14.26 14.92
N ASN A 175 4.29 13.94 15.52
CA ASN A 175 4.46 12.79 16.41
C ASN A 175 4.02 11.45 15.79
N LYS A 176 4.19 11.30 14.47
CA LYS A 176 3.85 10.08 13.73
C LYS A 176 4.99 9.06 13.69
N ILE A 177 6.18 9.43 14.14
CA ILE A 177 7.35 8.54 14.26
C ILE A 177 7.57 8.24 15.73
N ILE A 178 7.52 6.96 16.07
CA ILE A 178 7.79 6.43 17.42
C ILE A 178 8.92 5.42 17.35
N PHE A 179 9.75 5.37 18.38
CA PHE A 179 10.85 4.42 18.44
C PHE A 179 11.11 3.89 19.84
N SER A 180 11.72 2.73 19.93
CA SER A 180 12.25 2.12 21.14
C SER A 180 13.67 1.62 20.90
N GLY A 181 14.52 1.77 21.89
CA GLY A 181 15.95 1.39 21.80
C GLY A 181 16.87 2.57 21.51
N LYS A 182 18.16 2.25 21.28
CA LYS A 182 19.23 3.23 21.03
C LYS A 182 20.21 2.68 20.00
N PHE A 183 20.85 3.59 19.26
CA PHE A 183 21.90 3.26 18.27
C PHE A 183 21.43 2.23 17.24
N ASP A 184 22.23 1.21 16.99
CA ASP A 184 22.00 0.20 15.96
C ASP A 184 20.87 -0.79 16.28
N ASP A 185 20.33 -0.75 17.52
CA ASP A 185 19.23 -1.62 17.98
C ASP A 185 17.91 -0.87 18.13
N VAL A 186 17.63 0.07 17.23
CA VAL A 186 16.39 0.82 17.23
C VAL A 186 15.28 0.08 16.47
N SER A 187 14.15 -0.11 17.15
CA SER A 187 12.88 -0.40 16.46
C SER A 187 12.14 0.92 16.24
N THR A 188 11.63 1.11 15.03
CA THR A 188 10.91 2.34 14.65
C THR A 188 9.54 1.97 14.07
N ALA A 189 8.53 2.73 14.40
CA ALA A 189 7.23 2.64 13.74
C ALA A 189 6.77 4.02 13.26
N ILE A 190 6.22 4.06 12.06
CA ILE A 190 5.53 5.21 11.50
C ILE A 190 4.05 4.89 11.48
N ILE A 191 3.26 5.73 12.15
CA ILE A 191 1.81 5.54 12.29
C ILE A 191 1.06 6.53 11.40
N THR A 192 0.09 6.01 10.65
CA THR A 192 -0.78 6.80 9.76
C THR A 192 -2.22 6.33 9.88
N ASP A 193 -3.16 7.23 9.63
CA ASP A 193 -4.57 6.89 9.54
C ASP A 193 -4.88 6.28 8.16
N SER A 194 -5.77 5.31 8.12
CA SER A 194 -6.32 4.84 6.84
C SER A 194 -7.32 5.86 6.29
N GLU A 195 -7.13 6.27 5.05
CA GLU A 195 -8.09 7.13 4.32
C GLU A 195 -9.27 6.33 3.77
N HIS A 196 -9.16 5.00 3.69
CA HIS A 196 -10.13 4.11 3.05
C HIS A 196 -10.93 3.25 4.02
N PHE A 197 -10.38 2.97 5.20
CA PHE A 197 -11.01 2.09 6.18
C PHE A 197 -11.23 2.82 7.50
N ASP A 198 -12.50 2.95 7.89
CA ASP A 198 -12.89 3.62 9.14
C ASP A 198 -12.16 3.03 10.35
N LYS A 199 -11.67 3.92 11.22
CA LYS A 199 -11.00 3.57 12.48
C LYS A 199 -9.92 2.49 12.33
N THR A 200 -9.12 2.60 11.28
CA THR A 200 -8.00 1.69 11.01
C THR A 200 -6.68 2.45 11.08
N LEU A 201 -5.80 2.02 11.99
CA LEU A 201 -4.43 2.52 12.08
C LEU A 201 -3.52 1.69 11.16
N ILE A 202 -2.74 2.36 10.32
CA ILE A 202 -1.69 1.75 9.49
C ILE A 202 -0.34 2.04 10.14
N VAL A 203 0.46 1.01 10.30
CA VAL A 203 1.78 1.06 10.93
C VAL A 203 2.82 0.51 9.97
N THR A 204 3.81 1.32 9.64
CA THR A 204 5.03 0.84 9.01
C THR A 204 6.04 0.55 10.10
N LEU A 205 6.40 -0.72 10.29
CA LEU A 205 7.29 -1.18 11.36
C LEU A 205 8.65 -1.61 10.80
N PHE A 206 9.72 -1.08 11.38
CA PHE A 206 11.10 -1.48 11.17
C PHE A 206 11.63 -2.03 12.49
N SER A 207 11.81 -3.34 12.56
CA SER A 207 12.21 -4.00 13.79
C SER A 207 13.72 -3.90 14.04
N GLY A 208 14.09 -3.58 15.27
CA GLY A 208 15.41 -3.80 15.86
C GLY A 208 15.39 -5.09 16.68
N SER A 209 15.81 -5.02 17.97
CA SER A 209 15.70 -6.18 18.85
C SER A 209 14.25 -6.55 19.14
N GLN A 210 14.09 -7.81 19.59
CA GLN A 210 12.79 -8.35 19.99
C GLN A 210 12.14 -7.49 21.09
N ASN A 211 12.89 -7.08 22.11
CA ASN A 211 12.35 -6.30 23.23
C ASN A 211 11.87 -4.91 22.77
N ASN A 212 12.67 -4.21 21.97
CA ASN A 212 12.30 -2.89 21.45
C ASN A 212 11.08 -2.97 20.51
N THR A 213 10.98 -4.04 19.75
CA THR A 213 9.81 -4.27 18.89
C THR A 213 8.55 -4.58 19.71
N LEU A 214 8.67 -5.37 20.79
CA LEU A 214 7.57 -5.64 21.73
C LEU A 214 7.08 -4.35 22.40
N ASP A 215 7.98 -3.48 22.84
CA ASP A 215 7.63 -2.16 23.42
C ASP A 215 6.81 -1.32 22.45
N LEU A 216 7.23 -1.25 21.17
CA LEU A 216 6.50 -0.51 20.13
C LEU A 216 5.11 -1.11 19.87
N VAL A 217 5.02 -2.43 19.72
CA VAL A 217 3.74 -3.10 19.43
C VAL A 217 2.77 -2.92 20.61
N SER A 218 3.26 -3.03 21.86
CA SER A 218 2.45 -2.79 23.07
C SER A 218 1.94 -1.34 23.12
N TYR A 219 2.80 -0.36 22.80
CA TYR A 219 2.38 1.04 22.72
C TYR A 219 1.33 1.26 21.62
N ILE A 220 1.54 0.71 20.43
CA ILE A 220 0.63 0.84 19.29
C ILE A 220 -0.75 0.25 19.63
N GLN A 221 -0.81 -0.89 20.34
CA GLN A 221 -2.08 -1.45 20.83
C GLN A 221 -2.79 -0.52 21.79
N ASN A 222 -2.06 -0.01 22.79
CA ASN A 222 -2.60 0.92 23.80
C ASN A 222 -3.08 2.22 23.14
N TYR A 223 -2.25 2.86 22.33
CA TYR A 223 -2.59 4.06 21.59
C TYR A 223 -3.84 3.87 20.73
N SER A 224 -3.94 2.73 20.06
CA SER A 224 -5.11 2.41 19.23
C SER A 224 -6.39 2.23 20.05
N ALA A 225 -6.30 1.58 21.21
CA ALA A 225 -7.43 1.42 22.11
C ALA A 225 -7.91 2.76 22.68
N GLU A 226 -6.98 3.60 23.16
CA GLU A 226 -7.27 4.93 23.71
C GLU A 226 -7.88 5.89 22.67
N ASN A 227 -7.50 5.74 21.39
CA ASN A 227 -7.99 6.57 20.28
C ASN A 227 -9.16 5.93 19.50
N ASN A 228 -9.77 4.88 20.03
CA ASN A 228 -10.96 4.21 19.48
C ASN A 228 -10.75 3.64 18.06
N TYR A 229 -9.53 3.24 17.70
CA TYR A 229 -9.31 2.43 16.50
C TYR A 229 -9.94 1.04 16.68
N LYS A 230 -10.44 0.48 15.58
CA LYS A 230 -11.01 -0.87 15.54
C LYS A 230 -10.02 -1.92 15.07
N LYS A 231 -9.04 -1.50 14.27
CA LYS A 231 -8.06 -2.38 13.62
C LYS A 231 -6.70 -1.70 13.56
N ILE A 232 -5.65 -2.51 13.66
CA ILE A 232 -4.27 -2.11 13.40
C ILE A 232 -3.75 -2.99 12.28
N GLN A 233 -3.19 -2.35 11.25
CA GLN A 233 -2.55 -3.00 10.12
C GLN A 233 -1.05 -2.72 10.20
N ILE A 234 -0.24 -3.75 10.44
CA ILE A 234 1.21 -3.62 10.53
C ILE A 234 1.83 -4.13 9.23
N LEU A 235 2.63 -3.28 8.62
CA LEU A 235 3.38 -3.56 7.40
C LEU A 235 4.87 -3.48 7.71
N THR A 236 5.58 -4.56 7.46
CA THR A 236 7.01 -4.70 7.79
C THR A 236 7.72 -5.61 6.80
N LYS A 237 9.02 -5.40 6.63
CA LYS A 237 9.88 -6.29 5.83
C LYS A 237 10.27 -7.56 6.58
N GLU A 238 10.25 -7.52 7.91
CA GLU A 238 10.70 -8.58 8.79
C GLU A 238 9.57 -9.59 9.06
N LYS A 239 9.97 -10.84 9.34
CA LYS A 239 9.08 -11.83 9.94
C LYS A 239 9.17 -11.71 11.46
N LEU A 240 8.01 -11.66 12.12
CA LEU A 240 7.89 -11.41 13.56
C LEU A 240 7.30 -12.62 14.31
N PRO A 241 7.94 -13.81 14.27
CA PRO A 241 7.37 -15.03 14.85
C PRO A 241 7.26 -15.00 16.38
N PHE A 242 7.99 -14.10 17.05
CA PHE A 242 7.97 -13.93 18.50
C PHE A 242 6.77 -13.09 18.99
N LEU A 243 6.02 -12.45 18.10
CA LEU A 243 4.84 -11.67 18.42
C LEU A 243 3.57 -12.50 18.20
N HIS A 244 3.23 -13.34 19.16
CA HIS A 244 2.10 -14.26 19.08
C HIS A 244 0.73 -13.58 18.98
N THR A 245 0.65 -12.27 19.26
CA THR A 245 -0.57 -11.47 19.10
C THR A 245 -0.78 -10.97 17.68
N LEU A 246 0.24 -11.06 16.82
CA LEU A 246 0.16 -10.67 15.43
C LEU A 246 -0.38 -11.82 14.58
N GLU A 247 -1.44 -11.57 13.85
CA GLU A 247 -1.94 -12.50 12.84
C GLU A 247 -1.35 -12.14 11.48
N HIS A 248 -0.44 -12.99 10.95
CA HIS A 248 0.07 -12.83 9.59
C HIS A 248 -1.05 -13.06 8.59
N LYS A 249 -1.25 -12.13 7.67
CA LYS A 249 -2.31 -12.19 6.65
C LYS A 249 -1.76 -12.53 5.28
N ILE A 250 -0.85 -11.74 4.77
CA ILE A 250 -0.34 -11.85 3.39
C ILE A 250 1.10 -11.38 3.35
N THR A 251 1.89 -11.98 2.47
CA THR A 251 3.19 -11.47 2.05
C THR A 251 3.08 -10.89 0.66
N PHE A 252 3.60 -9.69 0.48
CA PHE A 252 3.59 -8.96 -0.78
C PHE A 252 4.98 -8.77 -1.36
N THR A 253 5.04 -8.72 -2.66
CA THR A 253 6.18 -8.24 -3.43
C THR A 253 5.92 -6.80 -3.85
N LEU A 254 6.77 -5.87 -3.42
CA LEU A 254 6.83 -4.51 -3.94
C LEU A 254 7.67 -4.54 -5.22
N MET A 255 7.00 -4.31 -6.34
CA MET A 255 7.61 -4.29 -7.67
C MET A 255 7.95 -2.85 -8.06
N GLN A 256 9.10 -2.65 -8.68
CA GLN A 256 9.58 -1.35 -9.16
C GLN A 256 10.03 -1.43 -10.62
N LYS A 257 9.81 -0.34 -11.34
CA LYS A 257 10.38 -0.08 -12.65
C LYS A 257 10.89 1.36 -12.73
N PHE A 258 12.11 1.56 -13.21
CA PHE A 258 12.60 2.89 -13.56
C PHE A 258 12.05 3.30 -14.93
N LEU A 259 11.46 4.47 -14.99
CA LEU A 259 10.91 5.08 -16.20
C LEU A 259 12.00 5.98 -16.82
N ARG A 260 12.24 5.82 -18.12
CA ARG A 260 13.25 6.58 -18.87
C ARG A 260 12.56 7.58 -19.80
#